data_5f0ad42c3931cf2d190178586a6fad84
#
_entry.id   5f0ad42c3931cf2d190178586a6fad84
#
_cell.length_a   1.000
_cell.length_b   1.000
_cell.length_c   1.000
_cell.angle_alpha   90.00
_cell.angle_beta   90.00
_cell.angle_gamma   90.00
#
_symmetry.space_group_name_H-M   'P 1'
#
loop_
_entity.id
_entity.type
_entity.pdbx_description
1 polymer ?
#
loop_
_entity_poly.entity_id
_entity_poly.type
_entity_poly.pdbx_seq_one_letter_code
_entity_poly.pdbx_strand_id
1 'polypeptide(L)'
;MIKCITGLLRFSGSITIAGFPNKSLDAKRRLGYVPETPALYDLLTVSEHLEFIQRAYRVREENYARELLERFELWDKREKLGKGLSKGMQQKLSICCALLPRPQVIVFDEPMVGLDPHAIKQLKALFGELKEQGCSLLISTHMIDSVENNWDVAHIMVEGKFAATRTRLEEMAQEKSLEELYFSITEAPS
;
A
#
# COMPACT_ATOMS: atom_id res chain seq x y z
N MET A 1 -14.14 -0.40 1.70
CA MET A 1 -13.55 -1.51 2.50
C MET A 1 -12.25 -1.07 3.19
N ILE A 2 -11.21 -0.65 2.48
CA ILE A 2 -9.89 -0.28 3.04
C ILE A 2 -9.98 0.72 4.20
N LYS A 3 -10.74 1.81 4.05
CA LYS A 3 -10.94 2.81 5.11
C LYS A 3 -11.58 2.24 6.40
N CYS A 4 -12.33 1.12 6.32
CA CYS A 4 -12.82 0.41 7.50
C CYS A 4 -11.71 -0.43 8.14
N ILE A 5 -10.90 -1.13 7.33
CA ILE A 5 -9.75 -1.93 7.80
C ILE A 5 -8.77 -1.04 8.55
N THR A 6 -8.43 0.12 7.99
CA THR A 6 -7.51 1.09 8.60
C THR A 6 -8.11 1.87 9.77
N GLY A 7 -9.40 1.68 10.07
CA GLY A 7 -10.10 2.32 11.19
C GLY A 7 -10.52 3.76 10.94
N LEU A 8 -10.42 4.25 9.70
CA LEU A 8 -10.80 5.62 9.31
C LEU A 8 -12.33 5.79 9.16
N LEU A 9 -13.05 4.71 8.88
CA LEU A 9 -14.52 4.71 8.79
C LEU A 9 -15.13 3.76 9.81
N ARG A 10 -16.36 4.06 10.22
CA ARG A 10 -17.19 3.18 11.06
C ARG A 10 -17.71 2.02 10.22
N PHE A 11 -17.84 0.86 10.84
CA PHE A 11 -18.39 -0.34 10.23
C PHE A 11 -19.11 -1.18 11.31
N SER A 12 -19.95 -2.12 10.90
CA SER A 12 -20.54 -3.16 11.76
C SER A 12 -19.75 -4.46 11.59
N GLY A 13 -19.65 -5.25 12.65
CA GLY A 13 -18.85 -6.48 12.69
C GLY A 13 -17.48 -6.27 13.33
N SER A 14 -16.54 -7.17 13.05
CA SER A 14 -15.19 -7.16 13.61
C SER A 14 -14.14 -7.26 12.53
N ILE A 15 -13.05 -6.51 12.70
CA ILE A 15 -11.84 -6.57 11.86
C ILE A 15 -10.65 -6.73 12.79
N THR A 16 -9.79 -7.72 12.50
CA THR A 16 -8.53 -7.93 13.20
C THR A 16 -7.35 -7.79 12.26
N ILE A 17 -6.24 -7.26 12.77
CA ILE A 17 -4.96 -7.11 12.07
C ILE A 17 -3.92 -7.83 12.90
N ALA A 18 -3.28 -8.84 12.33
CA ALA A 18 -2.31 -9.69 13.03
C ALA A 18 -2.85 -10.21 14.40
N GLY A 19 -4.14 -10.56 14.44
CA GLY A 19 -4.83 -11.08 15.64
C GLY A 19 -5.36 -10.02 16.61
N PHE A 20 -5.13 -8.72 16.36
CA PHE A 20 -5.56 -7.62 17.23
C PHE A 20 -6.72 -6.83 16.61
N PRO A 21 -7.71 -6.35 17.40
CA PRO A 21 -8.76 -5.48 16.90
C PRO A 21 -8.18 -4.27 16.18
N ASN A 22 -8.65 -3.94 14.98
CA ASN A 22 -8.03 -2.94 14.08
C ASN A 22 -7.89 -1.54 14.68
N LYS A 23 -8.68 -1.19 15.70
CA LYS A 23 -8.61 0.10 16.41
C LYS A 23 -7.63 0.10 17.58
N SER A 24 -7.09 -1.06 17.99
CA SER A 24 -6.12 -1.17 19.07
C SER A 24 -4.76 -0.58 18.70
N LEU A 25 -3.98 -0.17 19.69
CA LEU A 25 -2.60 0.29 19.48
C LEU A 25 -1.71 -0.83 18.92
N ASP A 26 -1.97 -2.07 19.33
CA ASP A 26 -1.21 -3.23 18.86
C ASP A 26 -1.43 -3.51 17.37
N ALA A 27 -2.68 -3.39 16.90
CA ALA A 27 -2.98 -3.47 15.47
C ALA A 27 -2.33 -2.32 14.69
N LYS A 28 -2.45 -1.07 15.19
CA LYS A 28 -1.87 0.12 14.54
C LYS A 28 -0.35 0.05 14.41
N ARG A 29 0.35 -0.50 15.41
CA ARG A 29 1.80 -0.70 15.35
C ARG A 29 2.24 -1.72 14.31
N ARG A 30 1.36 -2.63 13.93
CA ARG A 30 1.61 -3.70 12.95
C ARG A 30 1.11 -3.39 11.56
N LEU A 31 0.38 -2.27 11.40
CA LEU A 31 -0.25 -1.86 10.16
C LEU A 31 0.48 -0.67 9.54
N GLY A 32 0.94 -0.84 8.31
CA GLY A 32 1.28 0.25 7.40
C GLY A 32 0.08 0.58 6.50
N TYR A 33 -0.12 1.84 6.19
CA TYR A 33 -1.17 2.28 5.26
C TYR A 33 -0.65 3.35 4.31
N VAL A 34 -0.78 3.08 3.04
CA VAL A 34 -0.49 4.03 1.95
C VAL A 34 -1.81 4.40 1.30
N PRO A 35 -2.34 5.60 1.54
CA PRO A 35 -3.59 6.06 0.94
C PRO A 35 -3.40 6.44 -0.54
N GLU A 36 -4.46 6.39 -1.32
CA GLU A 36 -4.51 6.89 -2.71
C GLU A 36 -4.06 8.35 -2.82
N THR A 37 -4.52 9.19 -1.90
CA THR A 37 -4.09 10.59 -1.80
C THR A 37 -3.20 10.73 -0.56
N PRO A 38 -1.90 11.02 -0.73
CA PRO A 38 -0.98 11.18 0.39
C PRO A 38 -1.42 12.26 1.37
N ALA A 39 -1.48 11.91 2.66
CA ALA A 39 -1.82 12.83 3.74
C ALA A 39 -0.54 13.28 4.46
N LEU A 40 0.22 14.17 3.83
CA LEU A 40 1.47 14.70 4.34
C LEU A 40 1.27 16.09 5.00
N TYR A 41 2.19 16.47 5.85
CA TYR A 41 2.22 17.78 6.48
C TYR A 41 2.95 18.79 5.58
N ASP A 42 2.28 19.86 5.19
CA ASP A 42 2.80 20.88 4.26
C ASP A 42 4.10 21.54 4.73
N LEU A 43 4.26 21.71 6.04
CA LEU A 43 5.36 22.45 6.65
C LEU A 43 6.47 21.56 7.21
N LEU A 44 6.37 20.25 7.10
CA LEU A 44 7.46 19.33 7.42
C LEU A 44 8.28 19.05 6.17
N THR A 45 9.58 18.93 6.32
CA THR A 45 10.48 18.42 5.28
C THR A 45 10.29 16.91 5.11
N VAL A 46 10.85 16.35 4.03
CA VAL A 46 10.88 14.89 3.80
C VAL A 46 11.54 14.18 5.00
N SER A 47 12.68 14.67 5.49
CA SER A 47 13.35 14.10 6.67
C SER A 47 12.50 14.19 7.93
N GLU A 48 11.88 15.35 8.19
CA GLU A 48 11.04 15.54 9.37
C GLU A 48 9.78 14.66 9.36
N HIS A 49 9.22 14.30 8.20
CA HIS A 49 8.14 13.32 8.12
C HIS A 49 8.60 11.96 8.65
N LEU A 50 9.77 11.47 8.21
CA LEU A 50 10.29 10.19 8.70
C LEU A 50 10.65 10.24 10.19
N GLU A 51 11.23 11.34 10.66
CA GLU A 51 11.49 11.53 12.09
C GLU A 51 10.17 11.53 12.89
N PHE A 52 9.14 12.20 12.41
CA PHE A 52 7.81 12.18 13.04
C PHE A 52 7.27 10.76 13.16
N ILE A 53 7.37 9.95 12.10
CA ILE A 53 6.96 8.54 12.13
C ILE A 53 7.78 7.73 13.12
N GLN A 54 9.11 7.89 13.15
CA GLN A 54 9.98 7.21 14.11
C GLN A 54 9.56 7.51 15.55
N ARG A 55 9.28 8.78 15.85
CA ARG A 55 8.83 9.21 17.19
C ARG A 55 7.44 8.64 17.52
N ALA A 56 6.49 8.68 16.58
CA ALA A 56 5.14 8.19 16.78
C ALA A 56 5.08 6.68 17.05
N TYR A 57 5.88 5.91 16.32
CA TYR A 57 5.97 4.45 16.46
C TYR A 57 7.00 4.00 17.50
N ARG A 58 7.80 4.92 18.06
CA ARG A 58 8.90 4.66 19.02
C ARG A 58 9.96 3.70 18.47
N VAL A 59 10.30 3.88 17.21
CA VAL A 59 11.35 3.12 16.51
C VAL A 59 12.54 4.04 16.20
N ARG A 60 13.73 3.45 16.01
CA ARG A 60 14.95 4.15 15.59
C ARG A 60 15.51 3.40 14.38
N GLU A 61 15.12 3.82 13.19
CA GLU A 61 15.43 3.15 11.92
C GLU A 61 16.13 4.14 10.96
N GLU A 62 17.18 4.82 11.44
CA GLU A 62 17.87 5.88 10.67
C GLU A 62 18.48 5.36 9.37
N ASN A 63 19.14 4.19 9.41
CA ASN A 63 19.70 3.56 8.22
C ASN A 63 18.59 3.17 7.22
N TYR A 64 17.52 2.55 7.72
CA TYR A 64 16.41 2.14 6.89
C TYR A 64 15.62 3.33 6.33
N ALA A 65 15.49 4.41 7.10
CA ALA A 65 14.92 5.67 6.60
C ALA A 65 15.72 6.20 5.41
N ARG A 66 17.05 6.19 5.50
CA ARG A 66 17.94 6.59 4.41
C ARG A 66 17.81 5.66 3.21
N GLU A 67 17.86 4.35 3.41
CA GLU A 67 17.67 3.35 2.34
C GLU A 67 16.35 3.55 1.58
N LEU A 68 15.24 3.81 2.29
CA LEU A 68 13.94 4.10 1.68
C LEU A 68 13.99 5.40 0.85
N LEU A 69 14.58 6.48 1.37
CA LEU A 69 14.71 7.73 0.64
C LEU A 69 15.61 7.61 -0.60
N GLU A 70 16.70 6.86 -0.51
CA GLU A 70 17.58 6.57 -1.65
C GLU A 70 16.85 5.75 -2.70
N ARG A 71 16.16 4.68 -2.29
CA ARG A 71 15.38 3.81 -3.18
C ARG A 71 14.32 4.56 -3.98
N PHE A 72 13.60 5.48 -3.34
CA PHE A 72 12.55 6.26 -3.98
C PHE A 72 13.03 7.63 -4.53
N GLU A 73 14.35 7.84 -4.61
CA GLU A 73 14.98 9.05 -5.17
C GLU A 73 14.56 10.34 -4.46
N LEU A 74 14.34 10.25 -3.16
CA LEU A 74 13.97 11.38 -2.29
C LEU A 74 15.13 11.89 -1.43
N TRP A 75 16.27 11.19 -1.38
CA TRP A 75 17.40 11.56 -0.50
C TRP A 75 17.91 12.97 -0.78
N ASP A 76 18.11 13.34 -2.05
CA ASP A 76 18.55 14.69 -2.44
C ASP A 76 17.48 15.76 -2.22
N LYS A 77 16.25 15.36 -1.93
CA LYS A 77 15.11 16.23 -1.64
C LYS A 77 14.70 16.22 -0.16
N ARG A 78 15.51 15.62 0.71
CA ARG A 78 15.17 15.39 2.11
C ARG A 78 14.86 16.66 2.91
N GLU A 79 15.45 17.81 2.50
CA GLU A 79 15.20 19.13 3.11
C GLU A 79 14.02 19.88 2.47
N LYS A 80 13.37 19.30 1.45
CA LYS A 80 12.25 19.94 0.77
C LYS A 80 10.97 19.78 1.59
N LEU A 81 10.19 20.87 1.72
CA LEU A 81 8.91 20.85 2.42
C LEU A 81 7.85 20.05 1.67
N GLY A 82 6.91 19.44 2.41
CA GLY A 82 5.81 18.63 1.88
C GLY A 82 5.00 19.35 0.81
N LYS A 83 4.63 20.62 1.03
CA LYS A 83 3.92 21.46 0.06
C LYS A 83 4.68 21.69 -1.25
N GLY A 84 5.99 21.52 -1.26
CA GLY A 84 6.84 21.71 -2.44
C GLY A 84 7.05 20.42 -3.25
N LEU A 85 6.53 19.28 -2.81
CA LEU A 85 6.68 18.01 -3.50
C LEU A 85 5.66 17.88 -4.64
N SER A 86 6.06 17.25 -5.75
CA SER A 86 5.13 16.81 -6.78
C SER A 86 4.26 15.66 -6.25
N LYS A 87 3.11 15.39 -6.90
CA LYS A 87 2.22 14.26 -6.51
C LYS A 87 2.97 12.93 -6.41
N GLY A 88 3.82 12.62 -7.39
CA GLY A 88 4.64 11.40 -7.37
C GLY A 88 5.64 11.37 -6.20
N MET A 89 6.29 12.50 -5.88
CA MET A 89 7.16 12.59 -4.71
C MET A 89 6.39 12.46 -3.40
N GLN A 90 5.19 13.01 -3.32
CA GLN A 90 4.30 12.84 -2.15
C GLN A 90 3.91 11.37 -1.97
N GLN A 91 3.58 10.67 -3.05
CA GLN A 91 3.27 9.24 -3.01
C GLN A 91 4.49 8.42 -2.57
N LYS A 92 5.66 8.68 -3.15
CA LYS A 92 6.94 8.05 -2.75
C LYS A 92 7.22 8.26 -1.24
N LEU A 93 7.05 9.48 -0.73
CA LEU A 93 7.23 9.77 0.71
C LEU A 93 6.18 9.07 1.58
N SER A 94 4.92 9.02 1.16
CA SER A 94 3.85 8.27 1.85
C SER A 94 4.20 6.79 1.98
N ILE A 95 4.76 6.18 0.93
CA ILE A 95 5.25 4.80 0.96
C ILE A 95 6.40 4.66 1.97
N CYS A 96 7.40 5.55 1.94
CA CYS A 96 8.50 5.53 2.91
C CYS A 96 7.99 5.62 4.36
N CYS A 97 7.05 6.51 4.64
CA CYS A 97 6.44 6.67 5.97
C CYS A 97 5.71 5.41 6.45
N ALA A 98 4.99 4.74 5.55
CA ALA A 98 4.25 3.51 5.88
C ALA A 98 5.17 2.31 6.13
N LEU A 99 6.30 2.24 5.46
CA LEU A 99 7.28 1.14 5.57
C LEU A 99 8.23 1.28 6.75
N LEU A 100 8.54 2.51 7.16
CA LEU A 100 9.57 2.80 8.15
C LEU A 100 9.39 2.05 9.49
N PRO A 101 8.16 1.84 10.01
CA PRO A 101 7.95 1.06 11.23
C PRO A 101 8.10 -0.47 11.05
N ARG A 102 8.45 -0.97 9.85
CA ARG A 102 8.52 -2.39 9.50
C ARG A 102 7.24 -3.15 9.88
N PRO A 103 6.08 -2.76 9.33
CA PRO A 103 4.79 -3.34 9.70
C PRO A 103 4.68 -4.80 9.25
N GLN A 104 3.85 -5.59 9.96
CA GLN A 104 3.53 -6.97 9.60
C GLN A 104 2.47 -7.06 8.48
N VAL A 105 1.63 -6.04 8.39
CA VAL A 105 0.57 -5.93 7.39
C VAL A 105 0.64 -4.55 6.75
N ILE A 106 0.59 -4.47 5.44
CA ILE A 106 0.54 -3.19 4.72
C ILE A 106 -0.68 -3.16 3.81
N VAL A 107 -1.41 -2.06 3.90
CA VAL A 107 -2.53 -1.76 3.01
C VAL A 107 -2.11 -0.65 2.06
N PHE A 108 -2.16 -0.93 0.77
CA PHE A 108 -1.92 0.02 -0.31
C PHE A 108 -3.24 0.32 -1.02
N ASP A 109 -3.63 1.58 -1.03
CA ASP A 109 -4.84 2.05 -1.72
C ASP A 109 -4.42 2.80 -2.99
N GLU A 110 -4.59 2.16 -4.16
CA GLU A 110 -4.17 2.67 -5.48
C GLU A 110 -2.71 3.20 -5.50
N PRO A 111 -1.71 2.44 -5.04
CA PRO A 111 -0.38 2.98 -4.74
C PRO A 111 0.41 3.43 -5.97
N MET A 112 0.00 3.05 -7.18
CA MET A 112 0.71 3.35 -8.43
C MET A 112 0.24 4.64 -9.09
N VAL A 113 -0.88 5.20 -8.63
CA VAL A 113 -1.42 6.45 -9.16
C VAL A 113 -0.45 7.60 -8.93
N GLY A 114 -0.09 8.30 -10.02
CA GLY A 114 0.81 9.44 -9.98
C GLY A 114 2.31 9.11 -9.92
N LEU A 115 2.69 7.83 -9.92
CA LEU A 115 4.08 7.40 -10.02
C LEU A 115 4.53 7.33 -11.49
N ASP A 116 5.80 7.62 -11.71
CA ASP A 116 6.46 7.39 -12.99
C ASP A 116 6.75 5.87 -13.21
N PRO A 117 7.00 5.42 -14.45
CA PRO A 117 7.23 4.01 -14.75
C PRO A 117 8.39 3.38 -13.96
N HIS A 118 9.44 4.16 -13.65
CA HIS A 118 10.58 3.67 -12.86
C HIS A 118 10.17 3.42 -11.41
N ALA A 119 9.43 4.34 -10.80
CA ALA A 119 8.89 4.18 -9.45
C ALA A 119 7.89 3.02 -9.34
N ILE A 120 7.05 2.81 -10.37
CA ILE A 120 6.15 1.64 -10.43
C ILE A 120 6.96 0.33 -10.42
N LYS A 121 8.04 0.26 -11.22
CA LYS A 121 8.93 -0.92 -11.23
C LYS A 121 9.58 -1.16 -9.87
N GLN A 122 10.06 -0.10 -9.21
CA GLN A 122 10.63 -0.19 -7.86
C GLN A 122 9.60 -0.66 -6.83
N LEU A 123 8.36 -0.16 -6.92
CA LEU A 123 7.27 -0.55 -6.01
C LEU A 123 6.87 -2.01 -6.20
N LYS A 124 6.80 -2.49 -7.46
CA LYS A 124 6.55 -3.92 -7.76
C LYS A 124 7.63 -4.83 -7.17
N ALA A 125 8.91 -4.46 -7.31
CA ALA A 125 10.02 -5.21 -6.71
C ALA A 125 9.91 -5.21 -5.18
N LEU A 126 9.55 -4.08 -4.58
CA LEU A 126 9.34 -3.96 -3.14
C LEU A 126 8.22 -4.88 -2.62
N PHE A 127 7.13 -5.06 -3.37
CA PHE A 127 6.06 -6.00 -2.98
C PHE A 127 6.58 -7.43 -2.85
N GLY A 128 7.43 -7.87 -3.79
CA GLY A 128 8.09 -9.18 -3.73
C GLY A 128 8.97 -9.32 -2.48
N GLU A 129 9.84 -8.34 -2.24
CA GLU A 129 10.73 -8.33 -1.08
C GLU A 129 9.97 -8.36 0.26
N LEU A 130 8.90 -7.56 0.38
CA LEU A 130 8.06 -7.52 1.58
C LEU A 130 7.37 -8.88 1.82
N LYS A 131 6.89 -9.50 0.75
CA LYS A 131 6.29 -10.84 0.80
C LYS A 131 7.30 -11.90 1.26
N GLU A 132 8.51 -11.88 0.71
CA GLU A 132 9.61 -12.77 1.13
C GLU A 132 10.00 -12.57 2.60
N GLN A 133 9.87 -11.36 3.12
CA GLN A 133 10.07 -11.02 4.53
C GLN A 133 8.89 -11.44 5.42
N GLY A 134 7.82 -12.03 4.87
CA GLY A 134 6.65 -12.46 5.62
C GLY A 134 5.63 -11.36 5.90
N CYS A 135 5.74 -10.20 5.26
CA CYS A 135 4.75 -9.14 5.37
C CYS A 135 3.50 -9.48 4.55
N SER A 136 2.32 -9.31 5.12
CA SER A 136 1.03 -9.46 4.42
C SER A 136 0.68 -8.17 3.70
N LEU A 137 0.40 -8.25 2.40
CA LEU A 137 0.06 -7.08 1.58
C LEU A 137 -1.40 -7.14 1.15
N LEU A 138 -2.13 -6.04 1.35
CA LEU A 138 -3.45 -5.81 0.76
C LEU A 138 -3.34 -4.62 -0.20
N ILE A 139 -3.52 -4.87 -1.49
CA ILE A 139 -3.37 -3.85 -2.55
C ILE A 139 -4.70 -3.69 -3.23
N SER A 140 -5.28 -2.48 -3.24
CA SER A 140 -6.36 -2.13 -4.16
C SER A 140 -5.78 -1.51 -5.43
N THR A 141 -6.30 -1.90 -6.56
CA THR A 141 -5.97 -1.27 -7.83
C THR A 141 -7.05 -1.54 -8.88
N HIS A 142 -7.24 -0.59 -9.79
CA HIS A 142 -7.98 -0.77 -11.02
C HIS A 142 -7.05 -1.08 -12.21
N MET A 143 -5.73 -1.05 -11.99
CA MET A 143 -4.69 -1.35 -12.97
C MET A 143 -4.27 -2.83 -12.83
N ILE A 144 -5.04 -3.76 -13.40
CA ILE A 144 -4.82 -5.22 -13.23
C ILE A 144 -3.43 -5.64 -13.67
N ASP A 145 -2.94 -5.13 -14.82
CA ASP A 145 -1.59 -5.39 -15.34
C ASP A 145 -0.48 -5.02 -14.36
N SER A 146 -0.78 -4.11 -13.45
CA SER A 146 0.20 -3.62 -12.49
C SER A 146 0.58 -4.64 -11.41
N VAL A 147 -0.27 -5.65 -11.16
CA VAL A 147 -0.08 -6.66 -10.09
C VAL A 147 0.13 -8.08 -10.61
N GLU A 148 0.23 -8.26 -11.94
CA GLU A 148 0.19 -9.55 -12.68
C GLU A 148 0.99 -10.72 -12.06
N ASN A 149 2.08 -10.50 -11.35
CA ASN A 149 2.93 -11.56 -10.83
C ASN A 149 3.10 -11.58 -9.30
N ASN A 150 2.50 -10.65 -8.58
CA ASN A 150 2.78 -10.41 -7.16
C ASN A 150 1.59 -10.66 -6.22
N TRP A 151 0.57 -11.39 -6.67
CA TRP A 151 -0.60 -11.70 -5.84
C TRP A 151 -0.75 -13.21 -5.58
N ASP A 152 -1.31 -13.55 -4.44
CA ASP A 152 -1.67 -14.93 -4.07
C ASP A 152 -3.18 -15.14 -4.22
N VAL A 153 -3.97 -14.13 -3.83
CA VAL A 153 -5.43 -14.13 -3.94
C VAL A 153 -5.88 -12.78 -4.47
N ALA A 154 -6.73 -12.81 -5.50
CA ALA A 154 -7.37 -11.63 -6.06
C ALA A 154 -8.88 -11.67 -5.78
N HIS A 155 -9.43 -10.53 -5.38
CA HIS A 155 -10.86 -10.34 -5.17
C HIS A 155 -11.38 -9.26 -6.10
N ILE A 156 -12.33 -9.57 -6.96
CA ILE A 156 -13.03 -8.60 -7.80
C ILE A 156 -14.23 -8.08 -7.02
N MET A 157 -14.30 -6.76 -6.84
CA MET A 157 -15.41 -6.09 -6.15
C MET A 157 -16.27 -5.30 -7.13
N VAL A 158 -17.58 -5.52 -7.11
CA VAL A 158 -18.57 -4.74 -7.86
C VAL A 158 -19.65 -4.30 -6.87
N GLU A 159 -20.01 -3.02 -6.90
CA GLU A 159 -21.03 -2.42 -6.01
C GLU A 159 -20.83 -2.74 -4.52
N GLY A 160 -19.56 -2.79 -4.07
CA GLY A 160 -19.23 -3.05 -2.68
C GLY A 160 -19.32 -4.51 -2.23
N LYS A 161 -19.56 -5.46 -3.15
CA LYS A 161 -19.61 -6.90 -2.91
C LYS A 161 -18.48 -7.61 -3.64
N PHE A 162 -18.00 -8.71 -3.08
CA PHE A 162 -17.08 -9.60 -3.79
C PHE A 162 -17.87 -10.36 -4.87
N ALA A 163 -17.62 -10.01 -6.14
CA ALA A 163 -18.22 -10.67 -7.30
C ALA A 163 -17.46 -11.95 -7.69
N ALA A 164 -16.13 -11.97 -7.51
CA ALA A 164 -15.31 -13.15 -7.72
C ALA A 164 -14.09 -13.13 -6.79
N THR A 165 -13.57 -14.32 -6.54
CA THR A 165 -12.30 -14.55 -5.84
C THR A 165 -11.51 -15.56 -6.65
N ARG A 166 -10.21 -15.33 -6.85
CA ARG A 166 -9.31 -16.23 -7.56
C ARG A 166 -7.99 -16.34 -6.80
N THR A 167 -7.46 -17.55 -6.70
CA THR A 167 -6.12 -17.82 -6.21
C THR A 167 -5.12 -17.90 -7.36
N ARG A 168 -3.84 -17.66 -7.08
CA ARG A 168 -2.78 -17.76 -8.10
C ARG A 168 -2.68 -19.17 -8.69
N LEU A 169 -2.93 -20.23 -7.90
CA LEU A 169 -2.94 -21.61 -8.38
C LEU A 169 -4.07 -21.85 -9.39
N GLU A 170 -5.26 -21.32 -9.12
CA GLU A 170 -6.40 -21.39 -10.04
C GLU A 170 -6.14 -20.61 -11.34
N GLU A 171 -5.46 -19.46 -11.26
CA GLU A 171 -5.05 -18.68 -12.43
C GLU A 171 -4.15 -19.48 -13.38
N MET A 172 -3.16 -20.20 -12.82
CA MET A 172 -2.24 -21.02 -13.61
C MET A 172 -2.91 -22.26 -14.25
N ALA A 173 -4.04 -22.70 -13.70
CA ALA A 173 -4.79 -23.87 -14.16
C ALA A 173 -5.92 -23.55 -15.14
N GLN A 174 -6.28 -22.28 -15.31
CA GLN A 174 -7.41 -21.84 -16.12
C GLN A 174 -6.96 -21.14 -17.41
N GLU A 175 -7.79 -21.26 -18.47
CA GLU A 175 -7.55 -20.60 -19.77
C GLU A 175 -7.79 -19.09 -19.73
N LYS A 176 -8.63 -18.59 -18.78
CA LYS A 176 -8.98 -17.16 -18.69
C LYS A 176 -8.10 -16.45 -17.68
N SER A 177 -7.48 -15.35 -18.11
CA SER A 177 -6.70 -14.46 -17.24
C SER A 177 -7.57 -13.72 -16.21
N LEU A 178 -6.94 -13.19 -15.15
CA LEU A 178 -7.62 -12.32 -14.17
C LEU A 178 -8.26 -11.10 -14.84
N GLU A 179 -7.61 -10.56 -15.86
CA GLU A 179 -8.10 -9.43 -16.65
C GLU A 179 -9.37 -9.80 -17.44
N GLU A 180 -9.38 -10.92 -18.15
CA GLU A 180 -10.55 -11.42 -18.87
C GLU A 180 -11.72 -11.70 -17.92
N LEU A 181 -11.44 -12.24 -16.73
CA LEU A 181 -12.44 -12.43 -15.68
C LEU A 181 -13.03 -11.09 -15.22
N TYR A 182 -12.18 -10.11 -14.97
CA TYR A 182 -12.62 -8.77 -14.56
C TYR A 182 -13.56 -8.14 -15.60
N PHE A 183 -13.18 -8.11 -16.88
CA PHE A 183 -14.03 -7.56 -17.95
C PHE A 183 -15.33 -8.34 -18.10
N SER A 184 -15.29 -9.67 -18.00
CA SER A 184 -16.51 -10.49 -18.08
C SER A 184 -17.52 -10.19 -16.97
N ILE A 185 -17.06 -9.70 -15.80
CA ILE A 185 -17.92 -9.35 -14.66
C ILE A 185 -18.38 -7.90 -14.73
N THR A 186 -17.50 -6.98 -15.17
CA THR A 186 -17.77 -5.53 -15.14
C THR A 186 -18.50 -5.03 -16.40
N GLU A 187 -18.36 -5.72 -17.54
CA GLU A 187 -18.99 -5.37 -18.81
C GLU A 187 -20.23 -6.22 -19.12
N ALA A 188 -20.60 -7.16 -18.25
CA ALA A 188 -21.84 -7.92 -18.42
C ALA A 188 -23.03 -6.95 -18.37
N PRO A 189 -23.91 -6.94 -19.41
CA PRO A 189 -25.12 -6.10 -19.40
C PRO A 189 -26.01 -6.51 -18.23
N SER A 190 -26.38 -5.52 -17.41
CA SER A 190 -27.32 -5.64 -16.27
C SER A 190 -28.72 -6.00 -16.75
#